data_6f667f03d3d8a587d9cdcf77355e45a9
#
_entry.id   6f667f03d3d8a587d9cdcf77355e45a9
#
_cell.length_a   1.000
_cell.length_b   1.000
_cell.length_c   1.000
_cell.angle_alpha   90.00
_cell.angle_beta   90.00
_cell.angle_gamma   90.00
#
_symmetry.space_group_name_H-M   'P 1'
#
loop_
_entity.id
_entity.type
_entity.pdbx_description
1 polymer ?
#
loop_
_entity_poly.entity_id
_entity_poly.type
_entity_poly.pdbx_seq_one_letter_code
_entity_poly.pdbx_strand_id
1 'polypeptide(L)' 'MAKVFTQEEREKIKWQVVELVRQSGRETLRQLEAKTGATRYLMSVLARELVASGDVYNSGYGVFPSEQARKDWQNARKK' A
#
# COMPACT_ATOMS: atom_id res chain seq x y z
N MET A 1 20.68 10.86 -9.28
CA MET A 1 20.57 10.90 -7.82
C MET A 1 19.17 10.52 -7.36
N ALA A 2 19.09 9.75 -6.29
CA ALA A 2 17.80 9.38 -5.75
C ALA A 2 17.14 10.60 -5.11
N LYS A 3 15.83 10.75 -5.32
CA LYS A 3 15.07 11.81 -4.71
C LYS A 3 14.95 11.58 -3.20
N VAL A 4 15.23 12.59 -2.41
CA VAL A 4 15.07 12.54 -0.97
C VAL A 4 13.70 13.10 -0.59
N PHE A 5 12.91 12.33 0.12
CA PHE A 5 11.60 12.76 0.57
C PHE A 5 11.70 13.28 2.01
N THR A 6 11.05 14.41 2.28
CA THR A 6 10.98 14.95 3.65
C THR A 6 10.04 14.07 4.47
N GLN A 7 10.11 14.21 5.80
CA GLN A 7 9.20 13.48 6.69
C GLN A 7 7.74 13.84 6.37
N GLU A 8 7.49 15.10 6.08
CA GLU A 8 6.16 15.56 5.73
C GLU A 8 5.65 14.91 4.45
N GLU A 9 6.50 14.84 3.42
CA GLU A 9 6.16 14.18 2.17
C GLU A 9 5.90 12.68 2.37
N ARG A 10 6.71 12.03 3.21
CA ARG A 10 6.55 10.61 3.50
C ARG A 10 5.21 10.33 4.19
N GLU A 11 4.84 11.18 5.15
CA GLU A 11 3.57 11.05 5.84
C GLU A 11 2.40 11.25 4.88
N LYS A 12 2.50 12.22 4.00
CA LYS A 12 1.48 12.48 2.99
C LYS A 12 1.28 11.28 2.07
N ILE A 13 2.38 10.74 1.56
CA ILE A 13 2.33 9.56 0.67
C ILE A 13 1.74 8.36 1.42
N LYS A 14 2.15 8.18 2.66
CA LYS A 14 1.68 7.10 3.52
C LYS A 14 0.15 7.10 3.63
N TRP A 15 -0.43 8.26 3.90
CA TRP A 15 -1.88 8.38 4.01
C TRP A 15 -2.58 8.24 2.65
N GLN A 16 -1.95 8.70 1.57
CA GLN A 16 -2.47 8.46 0.22
C GLN A 16 -2.56 6.97 -0.07
N VAL A 17 -1.55 6.20 0.33
CA VAL A 17 -1.53 4.76 0.15
C VAL A 17 -2.71 4.11 0.88
N VAL A 18 -2.93 4.47 2.13
CA VAL A 18 -4.05 3.94 2.92
C VAL A 18 -5.38 4.22 2.22
N GLU A 19 -5.56 5.45 1.78
CA GLU A 19 -6.80 5.85 1.13
C GLU A 19 -7.02 5.14 -0.19
N LEU A 20 -5.99 5.06 -1.03
CA LEU A 20 -6.07 4.36 -2.31
C LEU A 20 -6.42 2.88 -2.12
N VAL A 21 -5.79 2.24 -1.16
CA VAL A 21 -6.04 0.83 -0.87
C VAL A 21 -7.48 0.63 -0.39
N ARG A 22 -7.97 1.53 0.45
CA ARG A 22 -9.36 1.44 0.95
C ARG A 22 -10.38 1.65 -0.16
N GLN A 23 -10.11 2.57 -1.05
CA GLN A 23 -11.04 2.88 -2.15
C GLN A 23 -11.11 1.75 -3.18
N SER A 24 -9.95 1.20 -3.54
CA SER A 24 -9.90 0.17 -4.58
C SER A 24 -10.04 -1.25 -4.04
N GLY A 25 -9.85 -1.43 -2.74
CA GLY A 25 -9.88 -2.74 -2.10
C GLY A 25 -8.61 -3.55 -2.26
N ARG A 26 -7.80 -3.24 -3.25
CA ARG A 26 -6.52 -3.91 -3.50
C ARG A 26 -5.67 -3.04 -4.42
N GLU A 27 -4.40 -2.89 -4.06
CA GLU A 27 -3.43 -2.19 -4.89
C GLU A 27 -2.12 -2.97 -4.86
N THR A 28 -1.40 -3.00 -5.97
CA THR A 28 -0.04 -3.53 -5.97
C THR A 28 0.92 -2.40 -5.61
N LEU A 29 2.11 -2.75 -5.15
CA LEU A 29 3.13 -1.74 -4.84
C LEU A 29 3.46 -0.91 -6.07
N ARG A 30 3.49 -1.55 -7.24
CA ARG A 30 3.76 -0.88 -8.50
C ARG A 30 2.70 0.17 -8.82
N GLN A 31 1.44 -0.16 -8.61
CA GLN A 31 0.34 0.78 -8.80
C GLN A 31 0.43 1.95 -7.83
N LEU A 32 0.77 1.66 -6.57
CA LEU A 32 0.91 2.70 -5.56
C LEU A 32 2.07 3.65 -5.90
N GLU A 33 3.18 3.12 -6.41
CA GLU A 33 4.29 3.95 -6.86
C GLU A 33 3.83 4.91 -7.98
N ALA A 34 3.11 4.37 -8.95
CA ALA A 34 2.63 5.17 -10.08
C ALA A 34 1.64 6.25 -9.64
N LYS A 35 0.76 5.93 -8.72
CA LYS A 35 -0.28 6.85 -8.26
C LYS A 35 0.21 7.92 -7.31
N THR A 36 1.24 7.62 -6.52
CA THR A 36 1.76 8.55 -5.50
C THR A 36 3.03 9.27 -5.93
N GLY A 37 3.71 8.75 -6.94
CA GLY A 37 5.00 9.31 -7.37
C GLY A 37 6.17 8.88 -6.49
N ALA A 38 5.96 7.97 -5.55
CA ALA A 38 7.02 7.49 -4.67
C ALA A 38 7.95 6.54 -5.42
N THR A 39 9.20 6.48 -4.96
CA THR A 39 10.15 5.50 -5.49
C THR A 39 9.80 4.10 -4.95
N ARG A 40 10.31 3.09 -5.62
CA ARG A 40 10.10 1.71 -5.19
C ARG A 40 10.61 1.47 -3.77
N TYR A 41 11.78 2.01 -3.47
CA TYR A 41 12.37 1.89 -2.13
C TYR A 41 11.48 2.53 -1.07
N LEU A 42 11.06 3.77 -1.31
CA LEU A 42 10.22 4.48 -0.35
C LEU A 42 8.88 3.75 -0.17
N MET A 43 8.28 3.30 -1.26
CA MET A 43 7.01 2.58 -1.17
C MET A 43 7.15 1.30 -0.35
N SER A 44 8.25 0.55 -0.52
CA SER A 44 8.50 -0.65 0.27
C SER A 44 8.60 -0.33 1.77
N VAL A 45 9.30 0.75 2.11
CA VAL A 45 9.45 1.19 3.50
C VAL A 45 8.09 1.59 4.09
N LEU A 46 7.34 2.41 3.37
CA LEU A 46 6.04 2.89 3.85
C LEU A 46 5.02 1.76 3.99
N ALA A 47 5.00 0.84 3.02
CA ALA A 47 4.11 -0.31 3.09
C ALA A 47 4.41 -1.15 4.33
N ARG A 48 5.68 -1.36 4.63
CA ARG A 48 6.10 -2.10 5.82
C ARG A 48 5.66 -1.39 7.10
N GLU A 49 5.79 -0.07 7.16
CA GLU A 49 5.34 0.72 8.30
C GLU A 49 3.83 0.61 8.49
N LEU A 50 3.09 0.68 7.39
CA LEU A 50 1.62 0.59 7.45
C LEU A 50 1.14 -0.80 7.87
N VAL A 51 1.85 -1.84 7.46
CA VAL A 51 1.56 -3.20 7.92
C VAL A 51 1.83 -3.32 9.42
N ALA A 52 2.94 -2.76 9.88
CA ALA A 52 3.30 -2.78 11.30
C ALA A 52 2.28 -2.05 12.16
N SER A 53 1.70 -0.96 11.65
CA SER A 53 0.68 -0.19 12.37
C SER A 53 -0.73 -0.78 12.22
N GLY A 54 -0.90 -1.75 11.33
CA GLY A 54 -2.20 -2.38 11.10
C GLY A 54 -3.12 -1.63 10.13
N ASP A 55 -2.63 -0.60 9.47
CA ASP A 55 -3.45 0.20 8.55
C ASP A 55 -3.69 -0.51 7.22
N VAL A 56 -2.77 -1.36 6.80
CA VAL A 56 -2.92 -2.19 5.59
C VAL A 56 -2.38 -3.59 5.84
N TYR A 57 -2.70 -4.49 4.95
CA TYR A 57 -2.20 -5.87 4.96
C TYR A 57 -1.51 -6.14 3.63
N ASN A 58 -0.23 -6.50 3.67
CA ASN A 58 0.55 -6.79 2.47
C ASN A 58 0.65 -8.30 2.28
N SER A 59 0.23 -8.78 1.12
CA SER A 59 0.30 -10.20 0.78
C SER A 59 0.98 -10.37 -0.58
N GLY A 60 1.20 -11.61 -1.00
CA GLY A 60 1.75 -11.89 -2.32
C GLY A 60 0.84 -11.46 -3.46
N TYR A 61 -0.42 -11.17 -3.16
CA TYR A 61 -1.42 -10.75 -4.16
C TYR A 61 -1.57 -9.24 -4.24
N GLY A 62 -0.88 -8.49 -3.38
CA GLY A 62 -0.96 -7.05 -3.35
C GLY A 62 -1.19 -6.51 -1.94
N VAL A 63 -1.55 -5.23 -1.87
CA VAL A 63 -1.81 -4.55 -0.60
C VAL A 63 -3.32 -4.41 -0.41
N PHE A 64 -3.82 -4.85 0.73
CA PHE A 64 -5.25 -4.84 1.07
C PHE A 64 -5.48 -3.95 2.28
N PRO A 65 -6.72 -3.45 2.46
CA PRO A 65 -7.05 -2.64 3.65
C PRO A 65 -6.93 -3.43 4.96
N SER A 66 -7.11 -4.75 4.90
CA SER A 66 -7.04 -5.60 6.07
C SER A 66 -6.85 -7.05 5.65
N GLU A 67 -6.53 -7.91 6.61
CA GLU A 67 -6.42 -9.35 6.36
C GLU A 67 -7.75 -9.92 5.89
N GLN A 68 -8.85 -9.45 6.47
CA GLN A 68 -10.18 -9.90 6.08
C GLN A 68 -10.47 -9.55 4.61
N ALA A 69 -10.08 -8.35 4.18
CA ALA A 69 -10.26 -7.95 2.78
C ALA A 69 -9.49 -8.88 1.84
N ARG A 70 -8.30 -9.29 2.22
CA ARG A 70 -7.50 -10.24 1.42
C ARG A 70 -8.21 -11.59 1.33
N LYS A 71 -8.74 -12.08 2.45
CA LYS A 71 -9.48 -13.35 2.47
C LYS A 71 -10.72 -13.30 1.59
N ASP A 72 -11.46 -12.21 1.67
CA ASP A 72 -12.66 -12.02 0.86
C ASP A 72 -12.32 -11.99 -0.62
N TRP A 73 -11.24 -11.33 -0.99
CA TRP A 73 -10.79 -11.26 -2.37
C TRP A 73 -10.40 -12.64 -2.89
N GLN A 74 -9.66 -13.42 -2.10
CA GLN A 74 -9.28 -14.78 -2.49
C GLN A 74 -10.50 -15.67 -2.64
N ASN A 75 -11.44 -15.59 -1.71
CA ASN A 75 -12.65 -16.41 -1.75
C ASN A 75 -13.49 -16.08 -2.98
N ALA A 76 -13.57 -14.82 -3.37
CA ALA A 76 -14.30 -14.41 -4.56
C ALA A 76 -13.67 -14.99 -5.84
N ARG A 77 -12.38 -15.27 -5.83
CA ARG A 77 -11.68 -15.83 -6.98
C ARG A 77 -11.73 -17.35 -7.05
N LYS A 78 -12.14 -18.01 -5.99
CA LYS A 78 -12.13 -19.49 -5.91
C LYS A 78 -13.35 -20.13 -6.52
N LYS A 79 -14.12 -19.45 -7.25
CA LYS A 79 -15.29 -20.04 -7.91
C LYS A 79 -14.91 -20.91 -9.08
#